data_9d58f31e1c83046676101be342bdb9c0
#
_entry.id   9d58f31e1c83046676101be342bdb9c0
#
_cell.length_a   1.000
_cell.length_b   1.000
_cell.length_c   1.000
_cell.angle_alpha   90.00
_cell.angle_beta   90.00
_cell.angle_gamma   90.00
#
_symmetry.space_group_name_H-M   'P 1'
#
loop_
_entity.id
_entity.type
_entity.pdbx_description
1 polymer ?
#
loop_
_entity_poly.entity_id
_entity_poly.type
_entity_poly.pdbx_seq_one_letter_code
_entity_poly.pdbx_strand_id
1 'polypeptide(L)'
;MKINEIKPRMNNVETAGKIIAKSEPRRVDTRYGPRSVADVKLEDDTGTINLSLWEQQIDLANVGDIVSIKGAYVTEYRNEIQLNIPRSGTIEVVIKDSNKQDILEL
;
A
#
# COMPACT_ATOMS: atom_id res chain seq x y z
N MET A 1 13.26 5.82 0.33
CA MET A 1 13.66 4.80 -0.66
C MET A 1 12.71 4.84 -1.83
N LYS A 2 13.23 4.81 -3.02
CA LYS A 2 12.41 4.77 -4.23
C LYS A 2 11.94 3.35 -4.51
N ILE A 3 10.80 3.24 -5.21
CA ILE A 3 10.20 1.93 -5.49
C ILE A 3 11.18 1.02 -6.25
N ASN A 4 11.93 1.55 -7.21
CA ASN A 4 12.86 0.71 -7.96
C ASN A 4 14.08 0.24 -7.15
N GLU A 5 14.25 0.72 -5.94
CA GLU A 5 15.30 0.27 -5.03
C GLU A 5 14.84 -0.87 -4.12
N ILE A 6 13.55 -1.15 -4.10
CA ILE A 6 12.98 -2.18 -3.23
C ILE A 6 13.24 -3.55 -3.85
N LYS A 7 13.79 -4.47 -3.05
CA LYS A 7 14.19 -5.80 -3.50
C LYS A 7 13.54 -6.87 -2.63
N PRO A 8 13.45 -8.13 -3.14
CA PRO A 8 12.90 -9.22 -2.35
C PRO A 8 13.61 -9.39 -1.00
N ARG A 9 12.85 -9.76 0.02
CA ARG A 9 13.34 -10.06 1.38
C ARG A 9 13.81 -8.85 2.16
N MET A 10 13.62 -7.65 1.67
CA MET A 10 13.90 -6.46 2.45
C MET A 10 12.94 -6.33 3.62
N ASN A 11 13.44 -5.79 4.72
CA ASN A 11 12.66 -5.47 5.91
C ASN A 11 12.82 -3.99 6.20
N ASN A 12 11.91 -3.48 7.01
CA ASN A 12 11.99 -2.10 7.51
C ASN A 12 12.06 -1.09 6.37
N VAL A 13 11.27 -1.34 5.33
CA VAL A 13 11.24 -0.51 4.13
C VAL A 13 10.47 0.77 4.41
N GLU A 14 11.03 1.90 4.00
CA GLU A 14 10.37 3.19 4.04
C GLU A 14 10.28 3.73 2.62
N THR A 15 9.07 4.02 2.17
CA THR A 15 8.82 4.51 0.82
C THR A 15 7.54 5.33 0.78
N ALA A 16 7.33 6.03 -0.32
CA ALA A 16 6.13 6.83 -0.53
C ALA A 16 5.72 6.76 -1.99
N GLY A 17 4.44 6.95 -2.25
CA GLY A 17 3.96 6.95 -3.61
C GLY A 17 2.47 7.22 -3.68
N LYS A 18 1.95 7.26 -4.90
CA LYS A 18 0.55 7.49 -5.18
C LYS A 18 -0.16 6.16 -5.42
N ILE A 19 -1.34 6.01 -4.82
CA ILE A 19 -2.17 4.83 -5.07
C ILE A 19 -2.89 5.02 -6.39
N ILE A 20 -2.58 4.16 -7.36
CA ILE A 20 -3.15 4.24 -8.71
C ILE A 20 -4.19 3.18 -9.00
N ALA A 21 -4.30 2.16 -8.14
CA ALA A 21 -5.33 1.13 -8.25
C ALA A 21 -5.57 0.51 -6.89
N LYS A 22 -6.80 0.04 -6.66
CA LYS A 22 -7.18 -0.60 -5.40
C LYS A 22 -8.22 -1.67 -5.73
N SER A 23 -7.97 -2.90 -5.28
CA SER A 23 -8.91 -4.01 -5.49
C SER A 23 -10.02 -3.97 -4.45
N GLU A 24 -11.11 -4.71 -4.74
CA GLU A 24 -12.12 -4.96 -3.74
C GLU A 24 -11.53 -5.81 -2.61
N PRO A 25 -11.94 -5.56 -1.36
CA PRO A 25 -11.50 -6.41 -0.26
C PRO A 25 -11.97 -7.84 -0.44
N ARG A 26 -11.13 -8.79 -0.07
CA ARG A 26 -11.48 -10.19 -0.06
C ARG A 26 -11.12 -10.83 1.27
N ARG A 27 -11.81 -11.88 1.63
CA ARG A 27 -11.50 -12.62 2.85
C ARG A 27 -10.56 -13.76 2.53
N VAL A 28 -9.55 -13.91 3.37
CA VAL A 28 -8.61 -15.02 3.27
C VAL A 28 -8.51 -15.69 4.64
N ASP A 29 -8.32 -17.00 4.64
CA ASP A 29 -8.11 -17.75 5.87
C ASP A 29 -6.64 -17.70 6.24
N THR A 30 -6.36 -17.30 7.48
CA THR A 30 -5.02 -17.28 8.02
C THR A 30 -4.98 -18.18 9.25
N ARG A 31 -3.78 -18.43 9.78
CA ARG A 31 -3.63 -19.20 11.01
C ARG A 31 -4.33 -18.53 12.20
N TYR A 32 -4.60 -17.25 12.11
CA TYR A 32 -5.28 -16.49 13.17
C TYR A 32 -6.76 -16.28 12.89
N GLY A 33 -7.31 -16.99 11.88
CA GLY A 33 -8.70 -16.87 11.46
C GLY A 33 -8.88 -16.08 10.18
N PRO A 34 -10.13 -15.88 9.76
CA PRO A 34 -10.41 -15.12 8.53
C PRO A 34 -10.01 -13.66 8.67
N ARG A 35 -9.41 -13.11 7.64
CA ARG A 35 -9.02 -11.70 7.61
C ARG A 35 -9.35 -11.10 6.26
N SER A 36 -9.58 -9.79 6.24
CA SER A 36 -9.83 -9.05 5.00
C SER A 36 -8.53 -8.45 4.49
N VAL A 37 -8.33 -8.51 3.18
CA VAL A 37 -7.16 -7.93 2.53
C VAL A 37 -7.59 -7.29 1.22
N ALA A 38 -6.97 -6.17 0.89
CA ALA A 38 -7.10 -5.54 -0.42
C ALA A 38 -5.71 -5.25 -0.97
N ASP A 39 -5.58 -5.37 -2.28
CA ASP A 39 -4.32 -5.06 -2.95
C ASP A 39 -4.40 -3.68 -3.56
N VAL A 40 -3.36 -2.89 -3.38
CA VAL A 40 -3.24 -1.60 -4.04
C VAL A 40 -1.96 -1.57 -4.85
N LYS A 41 -1.94 -0.71 -5.86
CA LYS A 41 -0.74 -0.46 -6.64
C LYS A 41 -0.23 0.93 -6.30
N LEU A 42 1.01 0.98 -5.89
CA LEU A 42 1.68 2.20 -5.48
C LEU A 42 2.66 2.60 -6.58
N GLU A 43 2.69 3.89 -6.90
CA GLU A 43 3.55 4.40 -7.96
C GLU A 43 4.36 5.58 -7.47
N ASP A 44 5.63 5.63 -7.89
CA ASP A 44 6.44 6.83 -7.79
C ASP A 44 7.09 7.09 -9.15
N ASP A 45 8.02 8.03 -9.22
CA ASP A 45 8.67 8.39 -10.49
C ASP A 45 9.61 7.30 -11.03
N THR A 46 9.85 6.24 -10.27
CA THR A 46 10.76 5.15 -10.67
C THR A 46 10.05 3.86 -11.06
N GLY A 47 8.77 3.69 -10.70
CA GLY A 47 8.06 2.48 -11.02
C GLY A 47 6.84 2.26 -10.14
N THR A 48 6.35 1.03 -10.13
CA THR A 48 5.19 0.62 -9.34
C THR A 48 5.51 -0.60 -8.49
N ILE A 49 4.75 -0.78 -7.41
CA ILE A 49 4.85 -1.95 -6.56
C ILE A 49 3.47 -2.26 -5.97
N ASN A 50 3.20 -3.53 -5.75
CA ASN A 50 1.98 -3.97 -5.09
C ASN A 50 2.13 -3.84 -3.58
N LEU A 51 1.05 -3.44 -2.91
CA LEU A 51 0.99 -3.28 -1.47
C LEU A 51 -0.28 -3.95 -0.97
N SER A 52 -0.15 -4.80 0.04
CA SER A 52 -1.32 -5.42 0.69
C SER A 52 -1.75 -4.59 1.87
N LEU A 53 -3.04 -4.29 1.94
CA LEU A 53 -3.66 -3.62 3.07
C LEU A 53 -4.56 -4.61 3.80
N TRP A 54 -4.35 -4.80 5.09
CA TRP A 54 -5.05 -5.78 5.91
C TRP A 54 -5.96 -5.10 6.93
N GLU A 55 -7.19 -5.62 7.05
CA GLU A 55 -8.16 -5.18 8.06
C GLU A 55 -8.40 -3.67 7.99
N GLN A 56 -8.21 -2.95 9.09
CA GLN A 56 -8.46 -1.51 9.11
C GLN A 56 -7.55 -0.70 8.21
N GLN A 57 -6.44 -1.25 7.76
CA GLN A 57 -5.58 -0.56 6.81
C GLN A 57 -6.30 -0.30 5.47
N ILE A 58 -7.25 -1.17 5.13
CA ILE A 58 -7.95 -1.09 3.85
C ILE A 58 -8.64 0.26 3.67
N ASP A 59 -9.20 0.81 4.74
CA ASP A 59 -9.94 2.06 4.67
C ASP A 59 -9.08 3.31 4.84
N LEU A 60 -7.78 3.13 5.14
CA LEU A 60 -6.90 4.26 5.40
C LEU A 60 -6.47 5.00 4.13
N ALA A 61 -6.52 4.35 2.97
CA ALA A 61 -5.96 4.93 1.75
C ALA A 61 -6.80 4.53 0.55
N ASN A 62 -6.94 5.47 -0.38
CA ASN A 62 -7.78 5.29 -1.57
C ASN A 62 -7.02 5.71 -2.82
N VAL A 63 -7.55 5.34 -3.98
CA VAL A 63 -6.97 5.71 -5.27
C VAL A 63 -6.86 7.23 -5.35
N GLY A 64 -5.70 7.70 -5.76
CA GLY A 64 -5.40 9.13 -5.87
C GLY A 64 -4.63 9.70 -4.69
N ASP A 65 -4.65 9.02 -3.56
CA ASP A 65 -3.94 9.48 -2.36
C ASP A 65 -2.44 9.24 -2.51
N ILE A 66 -1.64 10.15 -1.95
CA ILE A 66 -0.20 9.94 -1.79
C ILE A 66 0.04 9.51 -0.36
N VAL A 67 0.70 8.38 -0.19
CA VAL A 67 0.90 7.77 1.12
C VAL A 67 2.38 7.61 1.42
N SER A 68 2.72 7.65 2.70
CA SER A 68 4.04 7.34 3.22
C SER A 68 3.95 6.06 4.03
N ILE A 69 4.88 5.15 3.80
CA ILE A 69 4.91 3.82 4.41
C ILE A 69 6.23 3.65 5.13
N LYS A 70 6.18 3.17 6.36
CA LYS A 70 7.38 2.90 7.17
C LYS A 70 7.28 1.52 7.79
N GLY A 71 8.42 0.85 7.89
CA GLY A 71 8.51 -0.44 8.56
C GLY A 71 7.91 -1.59 7.80
N ALA A 72 7.78 -1.48 6.48
CA ALA A 72 7.21 -2.53 5.65
C ALA A 72 8.23 -3.65 5.40
N TYR A 73 7.72 -4.83 5.07
CA TYR A 73 8.57 -5.94 4.63
C TYR A 73 8.12 -6.40 3.25
N VAL A 74 9.05 -7.04 2.53
CA VAL A 74 8.84 -7.44 1.14
C VAL A 74 8.67 -8.95 1.07
N THR A 75 7.59 -9.38 0.40
CA THR A 75 7.40 -10.78 0.03
C THR A 75 7.44 -10.89 -1.49
N GLU A 76 7.66 -12.10 -1.98
CA GLU A 76 7.71 -12.36 -3.40
C GLU A 76 6.76 -13.50 -3.75
N TYR A 77 5.97 -13.32 -4.80
CA TYR A 77 5.06 -14.32 -5.29
C TYR A 77 5.04 -14.26 -6.81
N ARG A 78 5.34 -15.39 -7.46
CA ARG A 78 5.34 -15.50 -8.92
C ARG A 78 6.21 -14.43 -9.58
N ASN A 79 7.40 -14.22 -9.03
CA ASN A 79 8.39 -13.26 -9.52
C ASN A 79 7.97 -11.79 -9.37
N GLU A 80 6.90 -11.52 -8.61
CA GLU A 80 6.50 -10.16 -8.28
C GLU A 80 6.71 -9.91 -6.80
N ILE A 81 7.28 -8.75 -6.50
CA ILE A 81 7.46 -8.36 -5.10
C ILE A 81 6.23 -7.61 -4.61
N GLN A 82 6.00 -7.70 -3.32
CA GLN A 82 4.83 -7.11 -2.67
C GLN A 82 5.22 -6.56 -1.32
N LEU A 83 4.75 -5.35 -1.02
CA LEU A 83 4.95 -4.74 0.29
C LEU A 83 3.84 -5.16 1.24
N ASN A 84 4.19 -5.35 2.50
CA ASN A 84 3.27 -5.64 3.57
C ASN A 84 3.62 -4.77 4.76
N ILE A 85 2.62 -4.28 5.49
CA ILE A 85 2.82 -3.41 6.64
C ILE A 85 2.47 -4.19 7.90
N PRO A 86 3.48 -4.56 8.73
CA PRO A 86 3.22 -5.26 9.99
C PRO A 86 2.64 -4.31 11.04
N ARG A 87 2.26 -4.85 12.19
CA ARG A 87 1.73 -4.03 13.28
C ARG A 87 2.66 -2.90 13.69
N SER A 88 3.95 -3.15 13.63
CA SER A 88 4.96 -2.15 13.99
C SER A 88 5.21 -1.13 12.89
N GLY A 89 4.66 -1.36 11.70
CA GLY A 89 4.80 -0.42 10.59
C GLY A 89 3.64 0.57 10.55
N THR A 90 3.76 1.56 9.67
CA THR A 90 2.72 2.59 9.52
C THR A 90 2.46 2.91 8.06
N ILE A 91 1.24 3.34 7.79
CA ILE A 91 0.86 3.98 6.53
C ILE A 91 0.14 5.27 6.87
N GLU A 92 0.55 6.37 6.22
CA GLU A 92 -0.09 7.67 6.42
C GLU A 92 -0.43 8.27 5.08
N VAL A 93 -1.61 8.88 4.97
CA VAL A 93 -1.97 9.66 3.81
C VAL A 93 -1.34 11.04 3.97
N VAL A 94 -0.40 11.35 3.09
CA VAL A 94 0.31 12.63 3.11
C VAL A 94 -0.45 13.68 2.33
N ILE A 95 -0.99 13.29 1.16
CA ILE A 95 -1.78 14.18 0.32
C ILE A 95 -2.99 13.39 -0.15
N LYS A 96 -4.18 13.93 0.12
CA LYS A 96 -5.42 13.31 -0.38
C LYS A 96 -5.64 13.67 -1.84
N ASP A 97 -6.47 12.87 -2.51
CA ASP A 97 -6.83 13.10 -3.91
C ASP A 97 -7.32 14.52 -4.10
N SER A 98 -6.53 15.36 -4.77
CA SER A 98 -6.85 16.77 -4.98
C SER A 98 -8.05 16.98 -5.89
N ASN A 99 -8.31 16.06 -6.82
CA ASN A 99 -9.47 16.16 -7.71
C ASN A 99 -10.78 16.14 -6.92
N LYS A 100 -10.85 15.30 -5.91
CA LYS A 100 -12.01 15.18 -5.06
C LYS A 100 -12.24 16.45 -4.25
N GLN A 101 -11.15 17.05 -3.79
CA GLN A 101 -11.19 18.27 -3.01
C GLN A 101 -11.65 19.46 -3.84
N ASP A 102 -11.17 19.56 -5.08
CA ASP A 102 -11.55 20.62 -6.00
C ASP A 102 -13.05 20.62 -6.27
N ILE A 103 -13.62 19.44 -6.41
CA ILE A 103 -15.07 19.32 -6.63
C ILE A 103 -15.86 19.85 -5.45
N LEU A 104 -15.37 19.63 -4.24
CA LEU A 104 -16.05 20.05 -3.01
C LEU A 104 -16.02 21.56 -2.82
N GLU A 105 -15.07 22.24 -3.41
CA GLU A 105 -14.94 23.68 -3.28
C GLU A 105 -15.86 24.44 -4.25
N LEU A 106 -16.41 23.76 -5.22
CA LEU A 106 -17.34 24.37 -6.17
C LEU A 106 -18.74 24.46 -5.62
#